data_d35da3a6e14db7d8d33cbedb0075af42
#
_entry.id   d35da3a6e14db7d8d33cbedb0075af42
#
_cell.length_a   1.000
_cell.length_b   1.000
_cell.length_c   1.000
_cell.angle_alpha   90.00
_cell.angle_beta   90.00
_cell.angle_gamma   90.00
#
_symmetry.space_group_name_H-M   'P 1'
#
loop_
_entity.id
_entity.type
_entity.pdbx_description
1 polymer ?
#
loop_
_entity_poly.entity_id
_entity_poly.type
_entity_poly.pdbx_seq_one_letter_code
_entity_poly.pdbx_strand_id
1 'polypeptide(L)'
;MSVQRIEHETRKFALQNAVLFNGKANEKAVVGKVIAALKKDGVTPAQIIPVVSKIVTQVNTMSVDDQRAELTVLAPELLQREKKEKDFSLPSLPFAEKGTVVTRFPPEPNGYLHIGHAKAAIIDSEYARLYEGKFILRFDDTNPENAVREFYNAQKEDLRWLGIDWDYEYHTSDHLQTHYKLAEQLIHQKD
;
A
#
# COMPACT_ATOMS: atom_id res chain seq x y z
N MET A 1 17.01 -16.78 31.19
CA MET A 1 15.76 -15.98 31.23
C MET A 1 14.66 -16.79 31.86
N SER A 2 13.79 -16.20 32.70
CA SER A 2 12.82 -17.00 33.44
C SER A 2 11.63 -17.36 32.54
N VAL A 3 11.17 -18.61 32.65
CA VAL A 3 9.93 -19.11 32.02
C VAL A 3 8.75 -18.17 32.33
N GLN A 4 8.76 -17.58 33.51
CA GLN A 4 7.76 -16.60 33.97
C GLN A 4 7.57 -15.39 33.00
N ARG A 5 8.63 -14.92 32.36
CA ARG A 5 8.52 -13.79 31.40
C ARG A 5 7.84 -14.21 30.09
N ILE A 6 8.13 -15.42 29.64
CA ILE A 6 7.45 -15.98 28.45
C ILE A 6 5.96 -16.18 28.75
N GLU A 7 5.64 -16.72 29.94
CA GLU A 7 4.25 -16.92 30.38
C GLU A 7 3.52 -15.59 30.50
N HIS A 8 4.12 -14.55 31.05
CA HIS A 8 3.54 -13.22 31.22
C HIS A 8 3.20 -12.58 29.87
N GLU A 9 4.18 -12.52 28.95
CA GLU A 9 3.94 -11.96 27.62
C GLU A 9 2.92 -12.78 26.83
N THR A 10 2.98 -14.10 26.95
CA THR A 10 2.00 -14.99 26.32
C THR A 10 0.58 -14.72 26.84
N ARG A 11 0.43 -14.58 28.16
CA ARG A 11 -0.88 -14.33 28.78
C ARG A 11 -1.50 -13.03 28.29
N LYS A 12 -0.70 -11.95 28.23
CA LYS A 12 -1.12 -10.65 27.70
C LYS A 12 -1.66 -10.75 26.27
N PHE A 13 -0.88 -11.35 25.38
CA PHE A 13 -1.27 -11.43 23.98
C PHE A 13 -2.38 -12.45 23.70
N ALA A 14 -2.47 -13.51 24.50
CA ALA A 14 -3.57 -14.46 24.41
C ALA A 14 -4.89 -13.81 24.82
N LEU A 15 -4.92 -13.10 25.96
CA LEU A 15 -6.10 -12.34 26.42
C LEU A 15 -6.49 -11.26 25.42
N GLN A 16 -5.53 -10.46 24.92
CA GLN A 16 -5.81 -9.46 23.89
C GLN A 16 -6.45 -10.07 22.65
N ASN A 17 -5.89 -11.20 22.18
CA ASN A 17 -6.42 -11.87 20.99
C ASN A 17 -7.81 -12.43 21.24
N ALA A 18 -8.05 -13.06 22.40
CA ALA A 18 -9.36 -13.58 22.77
C ALA A 18 -10.43 -12.47 22.83
N VAL A 19 -10.16 -11.36 23.50
CA VAL A 19 -11.08 -10.22 23.61
C VAL A 19 -11.41 -9.64 22.24
N LEU A 20 -10.44 -9.58 21.31
CA LEU A 20 -10.64 -9.08 19.93
C LEU A 20 -11.45 -10.04 19.06
N PHE A 21 -11.46 -11.35 19.36
CA PHE A 21 -12.10 -12.39 18.57
C PHE A 21 -13.16 -13.19 19.35
N ASN A 22 -14.03 -12.47 20.06
CA ASN A 22 -15.18 -13.03 20.79
C ASN A 22 -14.85 -14.22 21.71
N GLY A 23 -13.78 -14.08 22.50
CA GLY A 23 -13.38 -15.06 23.50
C GLY A 23 -12.50 -16.20 23.00
N LYS A 24 -12.10 -16.20 21.72
CA LYS A 24 -11.28 -17.25 21.12
C LYS A 24 -9.91 -16.71 20.67
N ALA A 25 -8.87 -17.02 21.41
CA ALA A 25 -7.50 -16.72 21.00
C ALA A 25 -7.00 -17.71 19.93
N ASN A 26 -6.33 -17.19 18.90
CA ASN A 26 -5.67 -17.99 17.87
C ASN A 26 -4.19 -18.17 18.21
N GLU A 27 -3.77 -19.42 18.36
CA GLU A 27 -2.41 -19.79 18.77
C GLU A 27 -1.33 -19.22 17.85
N LYS A 28 -1.49 -19.33 16.52
CA LYS A 28 -0.52 -18.82 15.54
C LYS A 28 -0.33 -17.31 15.64
N ALA A 29 -1.43 -16.58 15.85
CA ALA A 29 -1.40 -15.13 16.01
C ALA A 29 -0.69 -14.71 17.30
N VAL A 30 -0.90 -15.46 18.40
CA VAL A 30 -0.24 -15.21 19.68
C VAL A 30 1.24 -15.52 19.61
N VAL A 31 1.65 -16.65 19.00
CA VAL A 31 3.06 -17.01 18.79
C VAL A 31 3.82 -15.90 18.09
N GLY A 32 3.27 -15.36 16.99
CA GLY A 32 3.91 -14.27 16.24
C GLY A 32 4.16 -13.01 17.10
N LYS A 33 3.19 -12.63 17.93
CA LYS A 33 3.32 -11.47 18.82
C LYS A 33 4.34 -11.69 19.93
N VAL A 34 4.34 -12.88 20.55
CA VAL A 34 5.28 -13.24 21.62
C VAL A 34 6.72 -13.28 21.10
N ILE A 35 6.95 -13.87 19.91
CA ILE A 35 8.26 -13.86 19.26
C ILE A 35 8.73 -12.41 19.01
N ALA A 36 7.86 -11.57 18.50
CA ALA A 36 8.19 -10.16 18.24
C ALA A 36 8.56 -9.41 19.53
N ALA A 37 7.80 -9.61 20.60
CA ALA A 37 8.02 -8.96 21.89
C ALA A 37 9.34 -9.43 22.56
N LEU A 38 9.68 -10.71 22.42
CA LEU A 38 10.86 -11.31 23.06
C LEU A 38 12.08 -11.43 22.12
N LYS A 39 12.02 -10.81 20.93
CA LYS A 39 13.10 -10.90 19.92
C LYS A 39 14.47 -10.49 20.46
N LYS A 40 14.52 -9.47 21.32
CA LYS A 40 15.78 -8.97 21.93
C LYS A 40 16.30 -9.87 23.05
N ASP A 41 15.49 -10.79 23.51
CA ASP A 41 15.78 -11.63 24.67
C ASP A 41 16.40 -12.99 24.29
N GLY A 42 16.58 -13.26 22.99
CA GLY A 42 17.24 -14.48 22.49
C GLY A 42 16.42 -15.75 22.68
N VAL A 43 15.09 -15.65 22.86
CA VAL A 43 14.20 -16.80 23.07
C VAL A 43 13.89 -17.46 21.72
N THR A 44 13.99 -18.78 21.67
CA THR A 44 13.71 -19.56 20.47
C THR A 44 12.22 -19.91 20.31
N PRO A 45 11.71 -20.08 19.10
CA PRO A 45 10.33 -20.52 18.86
C PRO A 45 9.99 -21.85 19.56
N ALA A 46 10.96 -22.75 19.67
CA ALA A 46 10.80 -24.04 20.37
C ALA A 46 10.48 -23.90 21.86
N GLN A 47 10.94 -22.82 22.48
CA GLN A 47 10.65 -22.52 23.90
C GLN A 47 9.29 -21.83 24.05
N ILE A 48 8.85 -21.07 23.06
CA ILE A 48 7.63 -20.26 23.10
C ILE A 48 6.39 -21.12 22.79
N ILE A 49 6.44 -21.95 21.78
CA ILE A 49 5.28 -22.69 21.26
C ILE A 49 4.55 -23.52 22.34
N PRO A 50 5.24 -24.32 23.19
CA PRO A 50 4.56 -25.10 24.20
C PRO A 50 3.85 -24.24 25.25
N VAL A 51 4.46 -23.09 25.61
CA VAL A 51 3.90 -22.16 26.60
C VAL A 51 2.67 -21.49 26.03
N VAL A 52 2.72 -21.06 24.72
CA VAL A 52 1.60 -20.44 24.03
C VAL A 52 0.42 -21.41 23.93
N SER A 53 0.65 -22.64 23.51
CA SER A 53 -0.42 -23.65 23.38
C SER A 53 -1.15 -23.87 24.70
N LYS A 54 -0.40 -24.05 25.81
CA LYS A 54 -0.96 -24.19 27.15
C LYS A 54 -1.81 -23.00 27.57
N ILE A 55 -1.28 -21.78 27.41
CA ILE A 55 -1.93 -20.55 27.88
C ILE A 55 -3.14 -20.22 27.02
N VAL A 56 -3.05 -20.37 25.69
CA VAL A 56 -4.17 -20.14 24.77
C VAL A 56 -5.32 -21.09 25.11
N THR A 57 -5.04 -22.36 25.40
CA THR A 57 -6.06 -23.32 25.84
C THR A 57 -6.76 -22.84 27.12
N GLN A 58 -6.01 -22.38 28.10
CA GLN A 58 -6.57 -21.84 29.36
C GLN A 58 -7.43 -20.60 29.13
N VAL A 59 -6.93 -19.64 28.33
CA VAL A 59 -7.66 -18.41 28.02
C VAL A 59 -8.96 -18.71 27.27
N ASN A 60 -8.96 -19.67 26.39
CA ASN A 60 -10.14 -20.06 25.61
C ASN A 60 -11.23 -20.78 26.43
N THR A 61 -10.95 -21.17 27.66
CA THR A 61 -11.96 -21.71 28.61
C THR A 61 -12.60 -20.61 29.47
N MET A 62 -12.05 -19.40 29.48
CA MET A 62 -12.58 -18.26 30.25
C MET A 62 -13.76 -17.60 29.54
N SER A 63 -14.63 -16.95 30.31
CA SER A 63 -15.64 -16.05 29.74
C SER A 63 -14.97 -14.80 29.15
N VAL A 64 -15.66 -14.14 28.19
CA VAL A 64 -15.16 -12.89 27.57
C VAL A 64 -15.00 -11.78 28.64
N ASP A 65 -15.89 -11.76 29.62
CA ASP A 65 -15.85 -10.76 30.70
C ASP A 65 -14.64 -10.98 31.61
N ASP A 66 -14.34 -12.23 31.98
CA ASP A 66 -13.16 -12.58 32.75
C ASP A 66 -11.86 -12.28 31.98
N GLN A 67 -11.83 -12.62 30.68
CA GLN A 67 -10.70 -12.28 29.82
C GLN A 67 -10.44 -10.78 29.76
N ARG A 68 -11.50 -9.98 29.67
CA ARG A 68 -11.42 -8.52 29.64
C ARG A 68 -10.99 -7.96 30.99
N ALA A 69 -11.54 -8.46 32.08
CA ALA A 69 -11.18 -8.05 33.44
C ALA A 69 -9.71 -8.33 33.73
N GLU A 70 -9.23 -9.51 33.38
CA GLU A 70 -7.82 -9.89 33.59
C GLU A 70 -6.89 -9.05 32.69
N LEU A 71 -7.26 -8.82 31.43
CA LEU A 71 -6.48 -7.97 30.53
C LEU A 71 -6.39 -6.51 31.00
N THR A 72 -7.47 -6.00 31.62
CA THR A 72 -7.49 -4.64 32.19
C THR A 72 -6.48 -4.48 33.32
N VAL A 73 -6.29 -5.52 34.11
CA VAL A 73 -5.30 -5.52 35.22
C VAL A 73 -3.88 -5.75 34.71
N LEU A 74 -3.72 -6.67 33.75
CA LEU A 74 -2.41 -7.13 33.29
C LEU A 74 -1.77 -6.19 32.28
N ALA A 75 -2.57 -5.62 31.35
CA ALA A 75 -2.10 -4.77 30.26
C ALA A 75 -3.23 -3.87 29.71
N PRO A 76 -3.66 -2.84 30.47
CA PRO A 76 -4.77 -1.98 30.05
C PRO A 76 -4.52 -1.26 28.74
N GLU A 77 -3.27 -1.00 28.39
CA GLU A 77 -2.86 -0.41 27.12
C GLU A 77 -3.25 -1.24 25.89
N LEU A 78 -3.37 -2.57 26.06
CA LEU A 78 -3.74 -3.48 24.97
C LEU A 78 -5.25 -3.53 24.70
N LEU A 79 -6.07 -2.98 25.57
CA LEU A 79 -7.52 -2.82 25.35
C LEU A 79 -7.81 -1.66 24.38
N GLN A 80 -6.96 -0.66 24.37
CA GLN A 80 -7.04 0.43 23.43
C GLN A 80 -6.48 -0.05 22.08
N ARG A 81 -7.37 -0.28 21.11
CA ARG A 81 -6.95 -0.47 19.74
C ARG A 81 -6.43 0.88 19.27
N GLU A 82 -5.11 1.08 19.25
CA GLU A 82 -4.55 2.17 18.47
C GLU A 82 -5.07 2.02 17.04
N LYS A 83 -6.10 2.78 16.69
CA LYS A 83 -6.40 3.04 15.29
C LYS A 83 -5.20 3.85 14.80
N LYS A 84 -4.19 3.17 14.24
CA LYS A 84 -3.26 3.85 13.36
C LYS A 84 -4.12 4.41 12.24
N GLU A 85 -4.40 5.68 12.29
CA GLU A 85 -4.93 6.37 11.12
C GLU A 85 -3.95 6.07 9.99
N LYS A 86 -4.48 5.41 8.97
CA LYS A 86 -3.67 5.17 7.78
C LYS A 86 -3.47 6.54 7.15
N ASP A 87 -2.25 7.02 7.18
CA ASP A 87 -1.87 8.18 6.39
C ASP A 87 -1.92 7.78 4.92
N PHE A 88 -2.86 8.37 4.20
CA PHE A 88 -3.02 8.18 2.76
C PHE A 88 -2.36 9.32 1.97
N SER A 89 -1.61 10.21 2.62
CA SER A 89 -0.87 11.25 1.92
C SER A 89 0.18 10.64 1.00
N LEU A 90 0.38 11.27 -0.15
CA LEU A 90 1.47 10.91 -1.04
C LEU A 90 2.81 11.32 -0.40
N PRO A 91 3.84 10.45 -0.46
CA PRO A 91 5.17 10.82 0.01
C PRO A 91 5.72 11.99 -0.81
N SER A 92 6.51 12.84 -0.15
CA SER A 92 7.16 13.95 -0.86
C SER A 92 8.14 13.44 -1.91
N LEU A 93 8.18 14.12 -3.06
CA LEU A 93 9.18 13.83 -4.10
C LEU A 93 10.53 14.44 -3.69
N PRO A 94 11.62 13.67 -3.73
CA PRO A 94 12.96 14.21 -3.45
C PRO A 94 13.35 15.23 -4.53
N PHE A 95 13.91 16.36 -4.10
CA PHE A 95 14.41 17.43 -4.97
C PHE A 95 13.34 18.14 -5.84
N ALA A 96 12.05 17.92 -5.58
CA ALA A 96 10.98 18.58 -6.32
C ALA A 96 10.68 19.96 -5.72
N GLU A 97 10.57 20.95 -6.60
CA GLU A 97 10.19 22.32 -6.25
C GLU A 97 8.79 22.64 -6.79
N LYS A 98 8.04 23.49 -6.09
CA LYS A 98 6.74 23.94 -6.54
C LYS A 98 6.86 24.67 -7.90
N GLY A 99 5.92 24.40 -8.79
CA GLY A 99 5.87 24.97 -10.13
C GLY A 99 6.77 24.27 -11.16
N THR A 100 7.68 23.39 -10.75
CA THR A 100 8.61 22.72 -11.68
C THR A 100 8.25 21.27 -12.00
N VAL A 101 7.38 20.66 -11.19
CA VAL A 101 6.98 19.27 -11.39
C VAL A 101 6.11 19.13 -12.62
N VAL A 102 6.47 18.21 -13.50
CA VAL A 102 5.68 17.82 -14.66
C VAL A 102 5.45 16.31 -14.59
N THR A 103 4.21 15.92 -14.53
CA THR A 103 3.81 14.51 -14.55
C THR A 103 3.11 14.16 -15.84
N ARG A 104 3.04 12.88 -16.18
CA ARG A 104 2.47 12.43 -17.44
C ARG A 104 1.78 11.08 -17.26
N PHE A 105 0.54 11.00 -17.72
CA PHE A 105 -0.17 9.73 -17.90
C PHE A 105 -0.17 9.36 -19.39
N PRO A 106 0.48 8.25 -19.81
CA PRO A 106 0.65 7.85 -21.19
C PRO A 106 -0.18 6.61 -21.57
N PRO A 107 -1.52 6.69 -21.66
CA PRO A 107 -2.30 5.52 -22.04
C PRO A 107 -2.14 5.18 -23.53
N GLU A 108 -2.14 3.89 -23.86
CA GLU A 108 -2.33 3.41 -25.22
C GLU A 108 -3.84 3.37 -25.55
N PRO A 109 -4.30 3.95 -26.68
CA PRO A 109 -5.73 4.00 -27.01
C PRO A 109 -6.20 2.69 -27.68
N ASN A 110 -5.98 1.55 -27.01
CA ASN A 110 -6.29 0.20 -27.48
C ASN A 110 -7.38 -0.50 -26.66
N GLY A 111 -7.98 0.21 -25.68
CA GLY A 111 -9.02 -0.31 -24.80
C GLY A 111 -9.52 0.73 -23.80
N TYR A 112 -10.50 0.32 -23.00
CA TYR A 112 -11.03 1.12 -21.90
C TYR A 112 -10.05 1.12 -20.72
N LEU A 113 -10.09 2.19 -19.90
CA LEU A 113 -9.30 2.25 -18.67
C LEU A 113 -9.82 1.24 -17.64
N HIS A 114 -8.91 0.71 -16.84
CA HIS A 114 -9.22 -0.15 -15.70
C HIS A 114 -8.63 0.44 -14.41
N ILE A 115 -8.90 -0.19 -13.28
CA ILE A 115 -8.48 0.33 -11.96
C ILE A 115 -6.96 0.58 -11.84
N GLY A 116 -6.14 -0.18 -12.58
CA GLY A 116 -4.69 0.03 -12.62
C GLY A 116 -4.33 1.36 -13.30
N HIS A 117 -5.00 1.69 -14.40
CA HIS A 117 -4.87 2.97 -15.09
C HIS A 117 -5.37 4.13 -14.21
N ALA A 118 -6.53 3.98 -13.58
CA ALA A 118 -7.09 4.98 -12.66
C ALA A 118 -6.12 5.29 -11.52
N LYS A 119 -5.51 4.27 -10.91
CA LYS A 119 -4.50 4.45 -9.87
C LYS A 119 -3.31 5.29 -10.35
N ALA A 120 -2.77 4.98 -11.53
CA ALA A 120 -1.62 5.71 -12.09
C ALA A 120 -1.98 7.17 -12.38
N ALA A 121 -3.09 7.39 -13.10
CA ALA A 121 -3.56 8.73 -13.45
C ALA A 121 -3.83 9.61 -12.22
N ILE A 122 -4.46 9.04 -11.16
CA ILE A 122 -4.71 9.76 -9.90
C ILE A 122 -3.38 10.16 -9.25
N ILE A 123 -2.40 9.25 -9.16
CA ILE A 123 -1.11 9.56 -8.55
C ILE A 123 -0.40 10.67 -9.32
N ASP A 124 -0.36 10.56 -10.65
CA ASP A 124 0.30 11.56 -11.51
C ASP A 124 -0.37 12.93 -11.41
N SER A 125 -1.70 12.99 -11.46
CA SER A 125 -2.46 14.24 -11.34
C SER A 125 -2.32 14.86 -9.95
N GLU A 126 -2.35 14.06 -8.88
CA GLU A 126 -2.19 14.54 -7.51
C GLU A 126 -0.78 15.10 -7.25
N TYR A 127 0.27 14.49 -7.79
CA TYR A 127 1.61 15.07 -7.69
C TYR A 127 1.71 16.40 -8.44
N ALA A 128 1.16 16.52 -9.64
CA ALA A 128 1.11 17.79 -10.33
C ALA A 128 0.37 18.85 -9.51
N ARG A 129 -0.80 18.51 -8.95
CA ARG A 129 -1.58 19.40 -8.11
C ARG A 129 -0.85 19.80 -6.83
N LEU A 130 -0.25 18.84 -6.12
CA LEU A 130 0.45 19.04 -4.84
C LEU A 130 1.64 20.00 -4.99
N TYR A 131 2.33 19.92 -6.12
CA TYR A 131 3.50 20.76 -6.42
C TYR A 131 3.17 21.97 -7.31
N GLU A 132 1.88 22.30 -7.54
CA GLU A 132 1.48 23.41 -8.41
C GLU A 132 2.15 23.33 -9.80
N GLY A 133 2.34 22.12 -10.27
CA GLY A 133 3.03 21.75 -11.50
C GLY A 133 2.11 21.57 -12.68
N LYS A 134 2.51 20.71 -13.65
CA LYS A 134 1.75 20.43 -14.86
C LYS A 134 1.48 18.94 -14.99
N PHE A 135 0.25 18.61 -15.45
CA PHE A 135 -0.15 17.25 -15.76
C PHE A 135 -0.39 17.11 -17.27
N ILE A 136 0.26 16.13 -17.89
CA ILE A 136 0.20 15.89 -19.32
C ILE A 136 -0.54 14.57 -19.60
N LEU A 137 -1.56 14.61 -20.45
CA LEU A 137 -2.12 13.43 -21.08
C LEU A 137 -1.41 13.20 -22.42
N ARG A 138 -0.66 12.10 -22.55
CA ARG A 138 0.01 11.77 -23.80
C ARG A 138 -0.39 10.38 -24.27
N PHE A 139 -1.15 10.29 -25.34
CA PHE A 139 -1.48 9.00 -25.93
C PHE A 139 -0.24 8.35 -26.57
N ASP A 140 0.08 7.12 -26.13
CA ASP A 140 1.15 6.31 -26.72
C ASP A 140 0.60 5.48 -27.88
N ASP A 141 0.24 6.16 -28.95
CA ASP A 141 -0.45 5.66 -30.14
C ASP A 141 0.51 5.32 -31.30
N THR A 142 1.67 4.76 -30.96
CA THR A 142 2.71 4.40 -31.94
C THR A 142 2.36 3.19 -32.79
N ASN A 143 1.41 2.35 -32.36
CA ASN A 143 0.92 1.22 -33.13
C ASN A 143 -0.46 1.53 -33.75
N PRO A 144 -0.52 1.87 -35.06
CA PRO A 144 -1.78 2.24 -35.71
C PRO A 144 -2.79 1.08 -35.82
N GLU A 145 -2.35 -0.18 -35.69
CA GLU A 145 -3.26 -1.33 -35.73
C GLU A 145 -4.11 -1.43 -34.47
N ASN A 146 -3.61 -0.94 -33.36
CA ASN A 146 -4.27 -1.02 -32.04
C ASN A 146 -4.95 0.27 -31.64
N ALA A 147 -4.56 1.42 -32.22
CA ALA A 147 -5.11 2.72 -31.88
C ALA A 147 -6.50 2.91 -32.52
N VAL A 148 -7.53 2.94 -31.68
CA VAL A 148 -8.92 3.08 -32.12
C VAL A 148 -9.51 4.39 -31.60
N ARG A 149 -10.12 5.18 -32.50
CA ARG A 149 -10.67 6.51 -32.18
C ARG A 149 -11.64 6.53 -31.01
N GLU A 150 -12.41 5.48 -30.85
CA GLU A 150 -13.34 5.32 -29.72
C GLU A 150 -12.62 5.41 -28.38
N PHE A 151 -11.48 4.74 -28.25
CA PHE A 151 -10.78 4.65 -26.97
C PHE A 151 -10.12 5.96 -26.53
N TYR A 152 -9.70 6.83 -27.46
CA TYR A 152 -9.24 8.16 -27.08
C TYR A 152 -10.34 8.96 -26.35
N ASN A 153 -11.58 8.91 -26.88
CA ASN A 153 -12.70 9.62 -26.27
C ASN A 153 -13.11 8.99 -24.94
N ALA A 154 -13.25 7.65 -24.91
CA ALA A 154 -13.62 6.93 -23.71
C ALA A 154 -12.62 7.16 -22.57
N GLN A 155 -11.32 7.09 -22.85
CA GLN A 155 -10.27 7.33 -21.84
C GLN A 155 -10.28 8.78 -21.31
N LYS A 156 -10.56 9.75 -22.17
CA LYS A 156 -10.74 11.16 -21.74
C LYS A 156 -11.98 11.34 -20.87
N GLU A 157 -13.08 10.68 -21.21
CA GLU A 157 -14.31 10.70 -20.41
C GLU A 157 -14.09 10.04 -19.03
N ASP A 158 -13.41 8.89 -19.00
CA ASP A 158 -13.06 8.19 -17.76
C ASP A 158 -12.19 9.04 -16.84
N LEU A 159 -11.17 9.73 -17.39
CA LEU A 159 -10.32 10.63 -16.61
C LEU A 159 -11.12 11.78 -16.01
N ARG A 160 -12.00 12.42 -16.80
CA ARG A 160 -12.88 13.50 -16.29
C ARG A 160 -13.86 12.99 -15.24
N TRP A 161 -14.38 11.78 -15.42
CA TRP A 161 -15.24 11.14 -14.41
C TRP A 161 -14.49 10.92 -13.08
N LEU A 162 -13.19 10.63 -13.13
CA LEU A 162 -12.33 10.56 -11.95
C LEU A 162 -11.98 11.95 -11.35
N GLY A 163 -12.44 13.04 -11.97
CA GLY A 163 -12.10 14.40 -11.55
C GLY A 163 -10.69 14.84 -11.96
N ILE A 164 -10.14 14.21 -13.00
CA ILE A 164 -8.79 14.50 -13.50
C ILE A 164 -8.90 15.31 -14.78
N ASP A 165 -8.39 16.54 -14.73
CA ASP A 165 -8.13 17.39 -15.90
C ASP A 165 -6.63 17.46 -16.16
N TRP A 166 -6.25 17.82 -17.39
CA TRP A 166 -4.86 17.92 -17.83
C TRP A 166 -4.56 19.27 -18.46
N ASP A 167 -3.30 19.71 -18.31
CA ASP A 167 -2.84 20.99 -18.89
C ASP A 167 -2.54 20.88 -20.37
N TYR A 168 -2.01 19.74 -20.82
CA TYR A 168 -1.60 19.51 -22.21
C TYR A 168 -1.99 18.11 -22.67
N GLU A 169 -2.39 18.01 -23.93
CA GLU A 169 -2.69 16.74 -24.60
C GLU A 169 -1.73 16.56 -25.78
N TYR A 170 -1.10 15.39 -25.87
CA TYR A 170 -0.19 15.04 -26.94
C TYR A 170 -0.49 13.65 -27.49
N HIS A 171 -0.09 13.44 -28.75
CA HIS A 171 -0.16 12.15 -29.42
C HIS A 171 1.25 11.78 -29.88
N THR A 172 1.74 10.61 -29.51
CA THR A 172 3.10 10.18 -29.87
C THR A 172 3.24 9.99 -31.38
N SER A 173 2.16 9.57 -32.05
CA SER A 173 2.09 9.42 -33.52
C SER A 173 2.37 10.71 -34.28
N ASP A 174 2.06 11.89 -33.74
CA ASP A 174 2.31 13.19 -34.39
C ASP A 174 3.81 13.47 -34.54
N HIS A 175 4.66 12.76 -33.78
CA HIS A 175 6.11 12.97 -33.72
C HIS A 175 6.95 11.88 -34.37
N LEU A 176 6.34 10.96 -35.14
CA LEU A 176 7.05 9.83 -35.76
C LEU A 176 8.25 10.26 -36.62
N GLN A 177 8.11 11.32 -37.41
CA GLN A 177 9.22 11.83 -38.24
C GLN A 177 10.39 12.34 -37.41
N THR A 178 10.11 12.91 -36.24
CA THR A 178 11.13 13.34 -35.28
C THR A 178 11.84 12.14 -34.66
N HIS A 179 11.08 11.09 -34.33
CA HIS A 179 11.65 9.85 -33.81
C HIS A 179 12.60 9.18 -34.82
N TYR A 180 12.23 9.12 -36.09
CA TYR A 180 13.12 8.59 -37.15
C TYR A 180 14.41 9.41 -37.26
N LYS A 181 14.33 10.73 -37.31
CA LYS A 181 15.50 11.62 -37.35
C LYS A 181 16.43 11.41 -36.16
N LEU A 182 15.86 11.27 -34.95
CA LEU A 182 16.66 11.02 -33.75
C LEU A 182 17.29 9.64 -33.75
N ALA A 183 16.60 8.62 -34.26
CA ALA A 183 17.15 7.27 -34.42
C ALA A 183 18.33 7.28 -35.40
N GLU A 184 18.21 7.96 -36.53
CA GLU A 184 19.31 8.13 -37.50
C GLU A 184 20.52 8.83 -36.85
N GLN A 185 20.30 9.90 -36.09
CA GLN A 185 21.36 10.59 -35.34
C GLN A 185 22.08 9.66 -34.36
N LEU A 186 21.33 8.84 -33.61
CA LEU A 186 21.91 7.87 -32.68
C LEU A 186 22.75 6.82 -33.38
N ILE A 187 22.33 6.37 -34.56
CA ILE A 187 23.10 5.43 -35.39
C ILE A 187 24.42 6.05 -35.82
N HIS A 188 24.41 7.32 -36.25
CA HIS A 188 25.61 8.04 -36.67
C HIS A 188 26.55 8.47 -35.53
N GLN A 189 26.07 8.48 -34.27
CA GLN A 189 26.89 8.80 -33.09
C GLN A 189 27.66 7.60 -32.52
N LYS A 190 27.47 6.41 -33.11
CA LYS A 190 28.16 5.18 -32.69
C LYS A 190 29.45 4.94 -33.48
N ASP A 191 30.37 5.87 -33.43
CA ASP A 191 31.78 5.69 -33.80
C ASP A 191 32.71 6.05 -32.65
#